data_1bdb028f460851dcc6d523a115358291
#
_entry.id   1bdb028f460851dcc6d523a115358291
#
_cell.length_a   1.000
_cell.length_b   1.000
_cell.length_c   1.000
_cell.angle_alpha   90.00
_cell.angle_beta   90.00
_cell.angle_gamma   90.00
#
_symmetry.space_group_name_H-M   'P 1'
#
loop_
_entity.id
_entity.type
_entity.pdbx_description
1 polymer ?
#
loop_
_entity_poly.entity_id
_entity_poly.type
_entity_poly.pdbx_seq_one_letter_code
_entity_poly.pdbx_strand_id
1 'polypeptide(L)'
;MVGSTFLGYRRENGRVGIRNHVIILPVDDISNAACEAVASNVKGTMALPHPYGRLQFGRDLDLFFRTIIGAGSNPNVAAVVVIGIEAEWTKKVVDAIAVTGKPVKGFSIELNGDYNTIAAASRAAKEFVHFATELPRVECSVDELWVSTKCGESDTTSGSGANPTVGNAFDKLNDMGATLLFGETTELTGAEMLVRDRFATAELGEKFMAMWKRYDDLVMREKVDDLVDSQPTKGNIAGGLTTIEEKALGNMQKIGKRSKIVGVLEPAEAPTGKGLWFMDSSSAAAEMVTLAAAAGFVVHFFPTGQGNVIGNPILPVIKLSANPRTVRTMNEHIDVDCSGLLQRQVNLDQMGDLLLEMMLRTCNGRNTSAEVLGHREFVLTKLYPSA
;
A
#
# COMPACT_ATOMS: atom_id res chain seq x y z
N MET A 1 9.75 25.60 -6.35
CA MET A 1 10.40 24.29 -6.22
C MET A 1 9.81 23.61 -5.00
N VAL A 2 9.34 22.38 -5.15
CA VAL A 2 8.88 21.55 -4.03
C VAL A 2 10.07 21.28 -3.10
N GLY A 3 9.84 21.27 -1.78
CA GLY A 3 10.89 20.96 -0.80
C GLY A 3 11.52 19.61 -1.03
N SER A 4 12.80 19.47 -0.72
CA SER A 4 13.56 18.22 -0.85
C SER A 4 13.69 17.45 0.48
N THR A 5 13.17 18.01 1.58
CA THR A 5 13.25 17.43 2.93
C THR A 5 11.89 17.41 3.63
N PHE A 6 11.77 16.57 4.64
CA PHE A 6 10.60 16.43 5.52
C PHE A 6 11.04 15.96 6.91
N LEU A 7 10.12 16.02 7.88
CA LEU A 7 10.36 15.50 9.23
C LEU A 7 9.79 14.10 9.36
N GLY A 8 10.66 13.09 9.47
CA GLY A 8 10.32 11.67 9.56
C GLY A 8 10.87 11.00 10.81
N TYR A 9 10.55 9.73 11.00
CA TYR A 9 11.09 8.87 12.05
C TYR A 9 12.15 7.94 11.45
N ARG A 10 13.40 8.15 11.80
CA ARG A 10 14.50 7.29 11.37
C ARG A 10 14.50 6.01 12.20
N ARG A 11 14.51 4.87 11.52
CA ARG A 11 14.55 3.55 12.15
C ARG A 11 15.97 3.02 12.23
N GLU A 12 16.18 2.04 13.10
CA GLU A 12 17.49 1.44 13.38
C GLU A 12 18.14 0.82 12.12
N ASN A 13 17.33 0.32 11.20
CA ASN A 13 17.80 -0.20 9.88
C ASN A 13 18.04 0.88 8.83
N GLY A 14 18.00 2.17 9.21
CA GLY A 14 18.22 3.31 8.32
C GLY A 14 17.00 3.74 7.49
N ARG A 15 15.89 2.97 7.49
CA ARG A 15 14.65 3.33 6.80
C ARG A 15 13.93 4.48 7.52
N VAL A 16 13.11 5.21 6.77
CA VAL A 16 12.37 6.37 7.32
C VAL A 16 10.87 6.13 7.24
N GLY A 17 10.18 6.30 8.37
CA GLY A 17 8.73 6.33 8.47
C GLY A 17 8.18 7.74 8.58
N ILE A 18 6.92 7.93 8.19
CA ILE A 18 6.18 9.21 8.33
C ILE A 18 5.07 9.11 9.39
N ARG A 19 4.91 7.93 9.98
CA ARG A 19 4.05 7.61 11.12
C ARG A 19 4.86 6.85 12.16
N ASN A 20 4.27 6.68 13.35
CA ASN A 20 4.96 6.09 14.50
C ASN A 20 4.02 5.16 15.27
N HIS A 21 3.40 4.22 14.56
CA HIS A 21 2.38 3.32 15.10
C HIS A 21 2.96 2.27 16.04
N VAL A 22 2.21 1.93 17.08
CA VAL A 22 2.39 0.71 17.87
C VAL A 22 1.26 -0.25 17.47
N ILE A 23 1.60 -1.37 16.86
CA ILE A 23 0.62 -2.32 16.36
C ILE A 23 0.55 -3.58 17.21
N ILE A 24 -0.65 -4.15 17.28
CA ILE A 24 -0.92 -5.47 17.85
C ILE A 24 -1.23 -6.37 16.66
N LEU A 25 -0.31 -7.26 16.33
CA LEU A 25 -0.33 -8.05 15.11
C LEU A 25 -0.74 -9.50 15.42
N PRO A 26 -1.93 -9.95 14.98
CA PRO A 26 -2.29 -11.36 15.06
C PRO A 26 -1.46 -12.18 14.07
N VAL A 27 -1.01 -13.37 14.51
CA VAL A 27 -0.34 -14.35 13.62
C VAL A 27 -1.38 -15.15 12.82
N ASP A 28 -2.59 -15.29 13.36
CA ASP A 28 -3.68 -16.05 12.78
C ASP A 28 -5.02 -15.41 13.14
N ASP A 29 -6.07 -15.75 12.38
CA ASP A 29 -7.42 -15.18 12.52
C ASP A 29 -8.05 -15.44 13.88
N ILE A 30 -7.73 -16.58 14.52
CA ILE A 30 -8.28 -16.94 15.83
C ILE A 30 -7.57 -16.22 17.00
N SER A 31 -6.50 -15.52 16.76
CA SER A 31 -5.87 -14.59 17.72
C SER A 31 -6.35 -13.13 17.61
N ASN A 32 -7.21 -12.82 16.64
CA ASN A 32 -7.74 -11.47 16.42
C ASN A 32 -8.40 -10.89 17.68
N ALA A 33 -9.24 -11.67 18.36
CA ALA A 33 -9.96 -11.21 19.55
C ALA A 33 -9.01 -10.76 20.69
N ALA A 34 -7.93 -11.50 20.90
CA ALA A 34 -6.92 -11.13 21.89
C ALA A 34 -6.18 -9.84 21.48
N CYS A 35 -5.85 -9.69 20.19
CA CYS A 35 -5.22 -8.48 19.65
C CYS A 35 -6.12 -7.24 19.81
N GLU A 36 -7.39 -7.36 19.47
CA GLU A 36 -8.38 -6.29 19.61
C GLU A 36 -8.61 -5.90 21.06
N ALA A 37 -8.63 -6.89 21.97
CA ALA A 37 -8.72 -6.64 23.43
C ALA A 37 -7.51 -5.83 23.94
N VAL A 38 -6.29 -6.18 23.52
CA VAL A 38 -5.07 -5.41 23.88
C VAL A 38 -5.15 -3.99 23.32
N ALA A 39 -5.55 -3.82 22.06
CA ALA A 39 -5.68 -2.50 21.46
C ALA A 39 -6.77 -1.64 22.12
N SER A 40 -7.84 -2.25 22.59
CA SER A 40 -8.88 -1.58 23.39
C SER A 40 -8.38 -1.14 24.78
N ASN A 41 -7.54 -1.97 25.42
CA ASN A 41 -7.00 -1.70 26.75
C ASN A 41 -5.91 -0.62 26.76
N VAL A 42 -5.14 -0.48 25.68
CA VAL A 42 -3.94 0.39 25.61
C VAL A 42 -4.12 1.45 24.54
N LYS A 43 -4.42 2.68 24.95
CA LYS A 43 -4.53 3.82 24.01
C LYS A 43 -3.19 4.07 23.32
N GLY A 44 -3.25 4.43 22.03
CA GLY A 44 -2.06 4.64 21.19
C GLY A 44 -1.58 3.38 20.47
N THR A 45 -2.31 2.27 20.62
CA THR A 45 -2.12 1.05 19.83
C THR A 45 -3.26 0.80 18.86
N MET A 46 -3.01 -0.04 17.86
CA MET A 46 -4.05 -0.56 16.98
C MET A 46 -3.81 -2.03 16.63
N ALA A 47 -4.87 -2.82 16.61
CA ALA A 47 -4.82 -4.19 16.10
C ALA A 47 -4.92 -4.19 14.56
N LEU A 48 -4.31 -5.20 13.92
CA LEU A 48 -4.42 -5.47 12.49
C LEU A 48 -5.13 -6.82 12.25
N PRO A 49 -6.43 -6.95 12.57
CA PRO A 49 -7.15 -8.20 12.41
C PRO A 49 -7.24 -8.61 10.94
N HIS A 50 -7.20 -9.92 10.69
CA HIS A 50 -7.30 -10.49 9.35
C HIS A 50 -7.94 -11.88 9.39
N PRO A 51 -8.49 -12.40 8.25
CA PRO A 51 -9.27 -13.63 8.24
C PRO A 51 -8.45 -14.90 7.98
N TYR A 52 -7.13 -14.87 7.97
CA TYR A 52 -6.29 -15.99 7.54
C TYR A 52 -5.19 -16.33 8.56
N GLY A 53 -4.49 -17.43 8.29
CA GLY A 53 -3.31 -17.86 9.06
C GLY A 53 -3.08 -19.35 8.98
N ARG A 54 -3.96 -20.15 9.54
CA ARG A 54 -3.79 -21.61 9.60
C ARG A 54 -4.26 -22.31 8.32
N LEU A 55 -3.69 -23.48 8.06
CA LEU A 55 -4.04 -24.36 6.93
C LEU A 55 -3.74 -23.76 5.53
N GLN A 56 -2.97 -22.69 5.46
CA GLN A 56 -2.35 -22.25 4.22
C GLN A 56 -1.10 -23.08 3.93
N PHE A 57 -0.71 -23.20 2.67
CA PHE A 57 0.43 -24.02 2.25
C PHE A 57 1.15 -23.45 1.03
N GLY A 58 2.41 -23.86 0.83
CA GLY A 58 3.22 -23.50 -0.33
C GLY A 58 3.31 -21.98 -0.50
N ARG A 59 3.17 -21.50 -1.73
CA ARG A 59 3.26 -20.08 -2.08
C ARG A 59 2.27 -19.20 -1.32
N ASP A 60 1.11 -19.72 -0.96
CA ASP A 60 0.10 -18.97 -0.20
C ASP A 60 0.57 -18.72 1.24
N LEU A 61 1.16 -19.74 1.88
CA LEU A 61 1.77 -19.60 3.21
C LEU A 61 2.98 -18.66 3.20
N ASP A 62 3.79 -18.72 2.15
CA ASP A 62 4.93 -17.81 1.99
C ASP A 62 4.47 -16.35 1.83
N LEU A 63 3.44 -16.10 1.03
CA LEU A 63 2.83 -14.78 0.85
C LEU A 63 2.22 -14.27 2.15
N PHE A 64 1.53 -15.14 2.87
CA PHE A 64 0.94 -14.82 4.17
C PHE A 64 2.01 -14.33 5.16
N PHE A 65 3.07 -15.11 5.40
CA PHE A 65 4.14 -14.69 6.29
C PHE A 65 4.86 -13.44 5.80
N ARG A 66 5.13 -13.33 4.50
CA ARG A 66 5.74 -12.13 3.93
C ARG A 66 4.90 -10.88 4.20
N THR A 67 3.57 -11.00 4.08
CA THR A 67 2.66 -9.86 4.28
C THR A 67 2.59 -9.44 5.75
N ILE A 68 2.39 -10.37 6.70
CA ILE A 68 2.29 -10.00 8.13
C ILE A 68 3.62 -9.55 8.71
N ILE A 69 4.73 -10.22 8.36
CA ILE A 69 6.07 -9.81 8.76
C ILE A 69 6.42 -8.44 8.16
N GLY A 70 6.11 -8.23 6.88
CA GLY A 70 6.34 -6.97 6.20
C GLY A 70 5.52 -5.82 6.81
N ALA A 71 4.26 -6.05 7.17
CA ALA A 71 3.44 -5.07 7.88
C ALA A 71 4.06 -4.69 9.23
N GLY A 72 4.49 -5.68 10.03
CA GLY A 72 5.21 -5.44 11.29
C GLY A 72 6.55 -4.73 11.10
N SER A 73 7.23 -4.99 9.98
CA SER A 73 8.53 -4.40 9.63
C SER A 73 8.42 -3.01 9.02
N ASN A 74 7.23 -2.55 8.63
CA ASN A 74 7.04 -1.26 7.94
C ASN A 74 7.65 -0.10 8.74
N PRO A 75 8.35 0.86 8.09
CA PRO A 75 8.95 2.01 8.78
C PRO A 75 7.94 2.92 9.50
N ASN A 76 6.66 2.94 9.11
CA ASN A 76 5.59 3.66 9.82
C ASN A 76 5.22 3.02 11.17
N VAL A 77 5.74 1.82 11.46
CA VAL A 77 5.52 1.10 12.72
C VAL A 77 6.76 1.26 13.61
N ALA A 78 6.56 1.77 14.81
CA ALA A 78 7.62 1.96 15.80
C ALA A 78 7.90 0.70 16.61
N ALA A 79 6.86 -0.03 16.99
CA ALA A 79 6.97 -1.24 17.81
C ALA A 79 5.80 -2.20 17.56
N VAL A 80 6.00 -3.49 17.82
CA VAL A 80 5.03 -4.54 17.53
C VAL A 80 4.84 -5.48 18.72
N VAL A 81 3.58 -5.70 19.08
CA VAL A 81 3.18 -6.84 19.91
C VAL A 81 2.57 -7.89 18.99
N VAL A 82 3.13 -9.08 18.96
CA VAL A 82 2.69 -10.21 18.13
C VAL A 82 1.92 -11.19 19.02
N ILE A 83 0.71 -11.57 18.63
CA ILE A 83 -0.08 -12.58 19.33
C ILE A 83 -0.47 -13.68 18.34
N GLY A 84 -0.14 -14.91 18.67
CA GLY A 84 -0.55 -16.09 17.90
C GLY A 84 -1.13 -17.17 18.81
N ILE A 85 -1.75 -18.17 18.22
CA ILE A 85 -2.24 -19.32 18.97
C ILE A 85 -1.05 -20.12 19.49
N GLU A 86 -0.10 -20.47 18.64
CA GLU A 86 1.01 -21.34 19.01
C GLU A 86 2.35 -20.59 19.01
N ALA A 87 3.31 -21.14 19.75
CA ALA A 87 4.56 -20.44 20.02
C ALA A 87 5.52 -20.39 18.82
N GLU A 88 5.54 -21.40 17.95
CA GLU A 88 6.51 -21.52 16.86
C GLU A 88 6.30 -20.44 15.78
N TRP A 89 5.08 -20.31 15.28
CA TRP A 89 4.74 -19.27 14.30
C TRP A 89 4.84 -17.87 14.90
N THR A 90 4.43 -17.72 16.16
CA THR A 90 4.60 -16.45 16.89
C THR A 90 6.08 -16.07 16.95
N LYS A 91 6.96 -17.00 17.31
CA LYS A 91 8.42 -16.78 17.34
C LYS A 91 8.98 -16.47 15.94
N LYS A 92 8.56 -17.20 14.91
CA LYS A 92 8.98 -16.95 13.52
C LYS A 92 8.70 -15.51 13.09
N VAL A 93 7.50 -14.99 13.38
CA VAL A 93 7.12 -13.60 13.05
C VAL A 93 7.92 -12.60 13.87
N VAL A 94 8.09 -12.83 15.18
CA VAL A 94 8.88 -11.97 16.07
C VAL A 94 10.34 -11.90 15.60
N ASP A 95 10.98 -13.04 15.37
CA ASP A 95 12.38 -13.08 14.94
C ASP A 95 12.61 -12.35 13.62
N ALA A 96 11.69 -12.51 12.66
CA ALA A 96 11.79 -11.84 11.37
C ALA A 96 11.61 -10.30 11.48
N ILE A 97 10.68 -9.83 12.31
CA ILE A 97 10.49 -8.39 12.56
C ILE A 97 11.69 -7.82 13.33
N ALA A 98 12.24 -8.55 14.30
CA ALA A 98 13.38 -8.12 15.12
C ALA A 98 14.62 -7.77 14.30
N VAL A 99 14.81 -8.35 13.11
CA VAL A 99 15.91 -8.03 12.18
C VAL A 99 15.93 -6.53 11.82
N THR A 100 14.79 -5.86 11.87
CA THR A 100 14.70 -4.41 11.61
C THR A 100 15.25 -3.54 12.74
N GLY A 101 15.56 -4.13 13.90
CA GLY A 101 16.02 -3.42 15.11
C GLY A 101 14.89 -2.83 15.96
N LYS A 102 13.64 -2.79 15.50
CA LYS A 102 12.53 -2.23 16.27
C LYS A 102 12.12 -3.13 17.43
N PRO A 103 11.57 -2.56 18.51
CA PRO A 103 11.02 -3.32 19.62
C PRO A 103 9.88 -4.23 19.18
N VAL A 104 9.98 -5.54 19.47
CA VAL A 104 8.94 -6.52 19.18
C VAL A 104 8.88 -7.54 20.31
N LYS A 105 7.66 -7.94 20.72
CA LYS A 105 7.42 -9.01 21.69
C LYS A 105 6.30 -9.91 21.23
N GLY A 106 6.47 -11.22 21.41
CA GLY A 106 5.50 -12.26 21.07
C GLY A 106 4.85 -12.89 22.28
N PHE A 107 3.59 -13.27 22.11
CA PHE A 107 2.78 -13.97 23.10
C PHE A 107 1.97 -15.05 22.40
N SER A 108 1.88 -16.25 22.98
CA SER A 108 1.03 -17.33 22.49
C SER A 108 -0.11 -17.61 23.45
N ILE A 109 -1.30 -17.93 22.90
CA ILE A 109 -2.50 -18.22 23.69
C ILE A 109 -2.48 -19.65 24.20
N GLU A 110 -2.02 -20.59 23.38
CA GLU A 110 -1.91 -22.01 23.72
C GLU A 110 -1.10 -22.19 25.00
N LEU A 111 -1.61 -23.00 25.92
CA LEU A 111 -1.07 -23.28 27.26
C LEU A 111 -1.05 -22.08 28.22
N ASN A 112 -1.39 -20.85 27.80
CA ASN A 112 -1.43 -19.65 28.64
C ASN A 112 -2.85 -19.14 28.88
N GLY A 113 -3.77 -19.38 27.93
CA GLY A 113 -5.12 -18.84 27.94
C GLY A 113 -5.20 -17.35 27.55
N ASP A 114 -6.39 -16.91 27.16
CA ASP A 114 -6.62 -15.53 26.68
C ASP A 114 -6.31 -14.47 27.72
N TYR A 115 -6.84 -14.59 28.94
CA TYR A 115 -6.71 -13.54 29.95
C TYR A 115 -5.25 -13.27 30.33
N ASN A 116 -4.45 -14.32 30.50
CA ASN A 116 -3.02 -14.16 30.83
C ASN A 116 -2.26 -13.54 29.67
N THR A 117 -2.54 -14.00 28.44
CA THR A 117 -1.93 -13.48 27.19
C THR A 117 -2.28 -12.01 27.00
N ILE A 118 -3.56 -11.63 27.10
CA ILE A 118 -4.02 -10.24 26.95
C ILE A 118 -3.37 -9.35 28.03
N ALA A 119 -3.32 -9.81 29.29
CA ALA A 119 -2.72 -9.03 30.36
C ALA A 119 -1.21 -8.82 30.17
N ALA A 120 -0.46 -9.84 29.74
CA ALA A 120 0.97 -9.75 29.47
C ALA A 120 1.26 -8.87 28.26
N ALA A 121 0.52 -9.07 27.17
CA ALA A 121 0.62 -8.30 25.94
C ALA A 121 0.25 -6.82 26.15
N SER A 122 -0.78 -6.51 26.97
CA SER A 122 -1.14 -5.13 27.30
C SER A 122 -0.03 -4.41 28.08
N ARG A 123 0.67 -5.10 28.99
CA ARG A 123 1.83 -4.52 29.66
C ARG A 123 2.95 -4.18 28.69
N ALA A 124 3.27 -5.10 27.76
CA ALA A 124 4.27 -4.85 26.73
C ALA A 124 3.86 -3.72 25.78
N ALA A 125 2.60 -3.69 25.36
CA ALA A 125 2.05 -2.64 24.51
C ALA A 125 2.16 -1.25 25.16
N LYS A 126 1.87 -1.15 26.45
CA LYS A 126 2.05 0.10 27.22
C LYS A 126 3.50 0.61 27.15
N GLU A 127 4.48 -0.26 27.40
CA GLU A 127 5.91 0.11 27.32
C GLU A 127 6.29 0.54 25.90
N PHE A 128 5.75 -0.11 24.87
CA PHE A 128 5.99 0.26 23.48
C PHE A 128 5.36 1.59 23.09
N VAL A 129 4.22 1.96 23.68
CA VAL A 129 3.64 3.31 23.49
C VAL A 129 4.53 4.37 24.11
N HIS A 130 5.07 4.13 25.33
CA HIS A 130 6.03 5.06 25.94
C HIS A 130 7.26 5.23 25.03
N PHE A 131 7.88 4.13 24.59
CA PHE A 131 9.00 4.16 23.66
C PHE A 131 8.66 4.95 22.38
N ALA A 132 7.54 4.64 21.74
CA ALA A 132 7.16 5.30 20.50
C ALA A 132 6.93 6.82 20.66
N THR A 133 6.36 7.24 21.79
CA THR A 133 6.07 8.66 22.04
C THR A 133 7.31 9.48 22.40
N GLU A 134 8.41 8.85 22.78
CA GLU A 134 9.70 9.50 23.05
C GLU A 134 10.57 9.67 21.79
N LEU A 135 10.22 8.99 20.67
CA LEU A 135 10.98 9.10 19.42
C LEU A 135 10.76 10.47 18.75
N PRO A 136 11.81 11.26 18.51
CA PRO A 136 11.69 12.51 17.81
C PRO A 136 11.52 12.32 16.30
N ARG A 137 10.86 13.29 15.64
CA ARG A 137 10.98 13.45 14.20
C ARG A 137 12.30 14.15 13.89
N VAL A 138 12.99 13.68 12.84
CA VAL A 138 14.25 14.25 12.36
C VAL A 138 14.12 14.65 10.90
N GLU A 139 14.98 15.55 10.44
CA GLU A 139 15.05 15.90 9.03
C GLU A 139 15.52 14.70 8.20
N CYS A 140 14.77 14.40 7.14
CA CYS A 140 15.01 13.31 6.19
C CYS A 140 14.87 13.85 4.77
N SER A 141 15.59 13.25 3.84
CA SER A 141 15.53 13.64 2.42
C SER A 141 14.44 12.88 1.67
N VAL A 142 13.86 13.50 0.64
CA VAL A 142 12.86 12.88 -0.25
C VAL A 142 13.40 11.62 -0.94
N ASP A 143 14.71 11.52 -1.19
CA ASP A 143 15.32 10.32 -1.77
C ASP A 143 15.30 9.09 -0.85
N GLU A 144 14.94 9.27 0.42
CA GLU A 144 14.72 8.17 1.38
C GLU A 144 13.25 7.67 1.39
N LEU A 145 12.35 8.40 0.70
CA LEU A 145 10.93 8.01 0.66
C LEU A 145 10.67 6.82 -0.27
N TRP A 146 9.75 5.96 0.18
CA TRP A 146 9.15 4.92 -0.62
C TRP A 146 7.67 5.24 -0.81
N VAL A 147 7.29 5.52 -2.07
CA VAL A 147 5.95 5.99 -2.45
C VAL A 147 5.31 5.00 -3.41
N SER A 148 4.12 4.54 -3.10
CA SER A 148 3.36 3.62 -3.94
C SER A 148 2.14 4.29 -4.57
N THR A 149 1.60 3.70 -5.64
CA THR A 149 0.36 4.17 -6.26
C THR A 149 -0.49 3.02 -6.78
N LYS A 150 -1.81 3.23 -6.71
CA LYS A 150 -2.86 2.41 -7.28
C LYS A 150 -4.07 3.31 -7.56
N CYS A 151 -4.77 3.11 -8.68
CA CYS A 151 -6.03 3.82 -8.92
C CYS A 151 -7.24 2.96 -8.57
N GLY A 152 -8.40 3.59 -8.40
CA GLY A 152 -9.65 2.87 -8.14
C GLY A 152 -10.86 3.70 -8.45
N GLU A 153 -11.99 3.04 -8.74
CA GLU A 153 -13.22 3.68 -9.21
C GLU A 153 -12.95 4.63 -10.37
N SER A 154 -12.15 4.14 -11.34
CA SER A 154 -11.67 4.94 -12.46
C SER A 154 -12.80 5.34 -13.41
N ASP A 155 -12.68 6.52 -13.99
CA ASP A 155 -13.50 7.06 -15.06
C ASP A 155 -12.61 7.75 -16.12
N THR A 156 -13.19 8.39 -17.13
CA THR A 156 -12.42 9.11 -18.15
C THR A 156 -11.54 10.22 -17.58
N THR A 157 -11.91 10.82 -16.44
CA THR A 157 -11.09 11.87 -15.79
C THR A 157 -9.88 11.29 -15.07
N SER A 158 -9.92 9.99 -14.73
CA SER A 158 -8.75 9.30 -14.14
C SER A 158 -7.59 9.27 -15.12
N GLY A 159 -7.83 8.76 -16.33
CA GLY A 159 -6.79 8.63 -17.38
C GLY A 159 -6.32 9.95 -17.95
N SER A 160 -7.17 11.00 -17.96
CA SER A 160 -6.87 12.31 -18.54
C SER A 160 -6.39 13.35 -17.51
N GLY A 161 -6.56 13.11 -16.20
CA GLY A 161 -6.25 14.10 -15.16
C GLY A 161 -5.55 13.51 -13.94
N ALA A 162 -6.23 12.67 -13.15
CA ALA A 162 -5.70 12.20 -11.87
C ALA A 162 -4.46 11.29 -12.05
N ASN A 163 -4.49 10.28 -12.93
CA ASN A 163 -3.36 9.41 -13.20
C ASN A 163 -2.14 10.16 -13.79
N PRO A 164 -2.31 11.04 -14.81
CA PRO A 164 -1.20 11.87 -15.28
C PRO A 164 -0.59 12.76 -14.20
N THR A 165 -1.39 13.26 -13.24
CA THR A 165 -0.88 14.03 -12.10
C THR A 165 0.06 13.18 -11.24
N VAL A 166 -0.34 11.94 -10.92
CA VAL A 166 0.55 10.99 -10.22
C VAL A 166 1.80 10.70 -11.06
N GLY A 167 1.64 10.47 -12.36
CA GLY A 167 2.76 10.20 -13.25
C GLY A 167 3.78 11.34 -13.31
N ASN A 168 3.33 12.60 -13.34
CA ASN A 168 4.22 13.76 -13.26
C ASN A 168 4.95 13.82 -11.90
N ALA A 169 4.23 13.59 -10.80
CA ALA A 169 4.82 13.52 -9.47
C ALA A 169 5.83 12.37 -9.36
N PHE A 170 5.54 11.20 -9.94
CA PHE A 170 6.46 10.06 -9.96
C PHE A 170 7.74 10.34 -10.75
N ASP A 171 7.63 10.99 -11.91
CA ASP A 171 8.82 11.40 -12.66
C ASP A 171 9.70 12.35 -11.84
N LYS A 172 9.11 13.31 -11.12
CA LYS A 172 9.84 14.24 -10.24
C LYS A 172 10.47 13.51 -9.05
N LEU A 173 9.73 12.62 -8.40
CA LEU A 173 10.23 11.81 -7.28
C LEU A 173 11.36 10.87 -7.71
N ASN A 174 11.26 10.29 -8.91
CA ASN A 174 12.33 9.48 -9.48
C ASN A 174 13.60 10.30 -9.73
N ASP A 175 13.46 11.52 -10.26
CA ASP A 175 14.58 12.46 -10.44
C ASP A 175 15.21 12.86 -9.09
N MET A 176 14.41 12.92 -8.00
CA MET A 176 14.89 13.15 -6.63
C MET A 176 15.51 11.90 -5.98
N GLY A 177 15.44 10.73 -6.62
CA GLY A 177 16.01 9.48 -6.13
C GLY A 177 15.12 8.68 -5.17
N ALA A 178 13.83 8.94 -5.11
CA ALA A 178 12.87 8.16 -4.32
C ALA A 178 12.67 6.74 -4.88
N THR A 179 12.13 5.84 -4.05
CA THR A 179 11.71 4.50 -4.47
C THR A 179 10.21 4.49 -4.70
N LEU A 180 9.79 4.05 -5.88
CA LEU A 180 8.43 4.15 -6.38
C LEU A 180 7.86 2.78 -6.72
N LEU A 181 6.55 2.60 -6.52
CA LEU A 181 5.85 1.34 -6.80
C LEU A 181 4.53 1.57 -7.50
N PHE A 182 4.26 0.73 -8.49
CA PHE A 182 2.93 0.49 -9.04
C PHE A 182 2.67 -1.01 -9.18
N GLY A 183 1.42 -1.41 -9.39
CA GLY A 183 1.02 -2.81 -9.55
C GLY A 183 -0.22 -2.93 -10.43
N GLU A 184 -1.20 -3.75 -10.00
CA GLU A 184 -2.48 -3.98 -10.68
C GLU A 184 -2.29 -4.71 -12.01
N THR A 185 -1.69 -5.90 -11.94
CA THR A 185 -1.29 -6.71 -13.10
C THR A 185 -2.42 -6.88 -14.12
N THR A 186 -3.64 -7.18 -13.67
CA THR A 186 -4.80 -7.39 -14.55
C THR A 186 -5.29 -6.11 -15.21
N GLU A 187 -5.13 -4.94 -14.57
CA GLU A 187 -5.53 -3.65 -15.15
C GLU A 187 -4.54 -3.10 -16.19
N LEU A 188 -3.51 -3.86 -16.53
CA LEU A 188 -2.57 -3.54 -17.62
C LEU A 188 -2.86 -4.34 -18.89
N THR A 189 -3.87 -5.20 -18.88
CA THR A 189 -4.32 -5.98 -20.05
C THR A 189 -4.77 -5.03 -21.18
N GLY A 190 -4.14 -5.18 -22.35
CA GLY A 190 -4.30 -4.28 -23.50
C GLY A 190 -3.28 -3.13 -23.57
N ALA A 191 -2.51 -2.89 -22.50
CA ALA A 191 -1.36 -1.99 -22.48
C ALA A 191 -0.06 -2.68 -22.05
N GLU A 192 -0.08 -4.00 -21.82
CA GLU A 192 1.05 -4.79 -21.30
C GLU A 192 2.32 -4.63 -22.15
N MET A 193 2.19 -4.57 -23.48
CA MET A 193 3.34 -4.37 -24.37
C MET A 193 3.97 -2.99 -24.18
N LEU A 194 3.14 -1.94 -24.01
CA LEU A 194 3.61 -0.58 -23.75
C LEU A 194 4.31 -0.48 -22.40
N VAL A 195 3.82 -1.19 -21.38
CA VAL A 195 4.45 -1.26 -20.06
C VAL A 195 5.76 -2.03 -20.14
N ARG A 196 5.81 -3.18 -20.87
CA ARG A 196 7.04 -3.96 -21.09
C ARG A 196 8.16 -3.08 -21.67
N ASP A 197 7.85 -2.25 -22.64
CA ASP A 197 8.83 -1.38 -23.30
C ASP A 197 9.35 -0.22 -22.41
N ARG A 198 8.75 -0.04 -21.22
CA ARG A 198 9.20 0.91 -20.18
C ARG A 198 10.25 0.32 -19.23
N PHE A 199 10.46 -0.99 -19.22
CA PHE A 199 11.48 -1.61 -18.39
C PHE A 199 12.89 -1.20 -18.79
N ALA A 200 13.80 -1.14 -17.82
CA ALA A 200 15.19 -0.73 -18.03
C ALA A 200 15.96 -1.75 -18.87
N THR A 201 15.59 -3.03 -18.79
CA THR A 201 16.17 -4.13 -19.59
C THR A 201 15.10 -5.02 -20.17
N ALA A 202 15.39 -5.67 -21.30
CA ALA A 202 14.48 -6.62 -21.94
C ALA A 202 14.13 -7.80 -21.00
N GLU A 203 15.09 -8.28 -20.21
CA GLU A 203 14.90 -9.38 -19.26
C GLU A 203 13.81 -9.03 -18.22
N LEU A 204 13.85 -7.82 -17.67
CA LEU A 204 12.81 -7.37 -16.73
C LEU A 204 11.45 -7.26 -17.40
N GLY A 205 11.41 -6.81 -18.66
CA GLY A 205 10.19 -6.78 -19.46
C GLY A 205 9.59 -8.17 -19.66
N GLU A 206 10.41 -9.16 -19.97
CA GLU A 206 9.95 -10.56 -20.11
C GLU A 206 9.50 -11.16 -18.76
N LYS A 207 10.18 -10.81 -17.65
CA LYS A 207 9.73 -11.21 -16.31
C LYS A 207 8.34 -10.63 -15.99
N PHE A 208 8.10 -9.38 -16.32
CA PHE A 208 6.77 -8.75 -16.21
C PHE A 208 5.73 -9.48 -17.06
N MET A 209 6.04 -9.75 -18.36
CA MET A 209 5.14 -10.45 -19.25
C MET A 209 4.77 -11.85 -18.73
N ALA A 210 5.72 -12.56 -18.12
CA ALA A 210 5.44 -13.85 -17.49
C ALA A 210 4.47 -13.74 -16.30
N MET A 211 4.56 -12.66 -15.51
CA MET A 211 3.61 -12.39 -14.42
C MET A 211 2.22 -12.03 -14.95
N TRP A 212 2.15 -11.13 -15.93
CA TRP A 212 0.89 -10.77 -16.59
C TRP A 212 0.22 -12.00 -17.19
N LYS A 213 0.99 -12.84 -17.90
CA LYS A 213 0.45 -14.06 -18.51
C LYS A 213 -0.10 -15.06 -17.49
N ARG A 214 0.45 -15.15 -16.29
CA ARG A 214 -0.12 -16.01 -15.23
C ARG A 214 -1.56 -15.59 -14.87
N TYR A 215 -1.83 -14.28 -14.83
CA TYR A 215 -3.18 -13.77 -14.61
C TYR A 215 -4.09 -14.01 -15.81
N ASP A 216 -3.62 -13.77 -17.02
CA ASP A 216 -4.33 -14.05 -18.25
C ASP A 216 -4.73 -15.53 -18.35
N ASP A 217 -3.77 -16.44 -18.12
CA ASP A 217 -4.02 -17.89 -18.07
C ASP A 217 -5.04 -18.30 -16.97
N LEU A 218 -5.04 -17.61 -15.82
CA LEU A 218 -6.02 -17.84 -14.77
C LEU A 218 -7.43 -17.43 -15.23
N VAL A 219 -7.57 -16.25 -15.80
CA VAL A 219 -8.84 -15.74 -16.33
C VAL A 219 -9.40 -16.68 -17.39
N MET A 220 -8.58 -17.07 -18.37
CA MET A 220 -8.97 -17.97 -19.45
C MET A 220 -9.37 -19.36 -18.94
N ARG A 221 -8.68 -19.87 -17.92
CA ARG A 221 -9.01 -21.15 -17.28
C ARG A 221 -10.38 -21.13 -16.60
N GLU A 222 -10.75 -20.01 -15.99
CA GLU A 222 -12.09 -19.83 -15.37
C GLU A 222 -13.18 -19.54 -16.41
N LYS A 223 -12.83 -19.55 -17.71
CA LYS A 223 -13.76 -19.30 -18.83
C LYS A 223 -14.43 -17.93 -18.76
N VAL A 224 -13.70 -16.94 -18.31
CA VAL A 224 -14.11 -15.54 -18.31
C VAL A 224 -13.52 -14.89 -19.56
N ASP A 225 -14.37 -14.35 -20.40
CA ASP A 225 -13.94 -13.63 -21.60
C ASP A 225 -13.41 -12.24 -21.21
N ASP A 226 -12.11 -12.04 -21.39
CA ASP A 226 -11.46 -10.74 -21.32
C ASP A 226 -11.75 -9.91 -20.03
N LEU A 227 -11.87 -10.57 -18.88
CA LEU A 227 -12.20 -9.93 -17.59
C LEU A 227 -13.53 -9.14 -17.58
N VAL A 228 -14.37 -9.26 -18.61
CA VAL A 228 -15.60 -8.45 -18.80
C VAL A 228 -16.55 -8.56 -17.61
N ASP A 229 -16.54 -9.67 -16.87
CA ASP A 229 -17.38 -9.85 -15.67
C ASP A 229 -16.87 -9.05 -14.47
N SER A 230 -15.60 -8.65 -14.46
CA SER A 230 -14.98 -7.95 -13.33
C SER A 230 -14.32 -6.60 -13.71
N GLN A 231 -13.82 -6.45 -14.94
CA GLN A 231 -13.08 -5.28 -15.42
C GLN A 231 -13.41 -4.97 -16.89
N PRO A 232 -13.85 -3.76 -17.25
CA PRO A 232 -14.23 -2.64 -16.37
C PRO A 232 -15.46 -2.94 -15.51
N THR A 233 -15.51 -2.40 -14.29
CA THR A 233 -16.71 -2.49 -13.45
C THR A 233 -17.88 -1.70 -14.04
N LYS A 234 -19.10 -1.96 -13.59
CA LYS A 234 -20.29 -1.15 -13.99
C LYS A 234 -20.07 0.34 -13.72
N GLY A 235 -19.38 0.69 -12.65
CA GLY A 235 -19.00 2.06 -12.34
C GLY A 235 -18.02 2.64 -13.36
N ASN A 236 -17.00 1.88 -13.77
CA ASN A 236 -16.07 2.33 -14.83
C ASN A 236 -16.79 2.60 -16.15
N ILE A 237 -17.70 1.70 -16.55
CA ILE A 237 -18.51 1.84 -17.79
C ILE A 237 -19.39 3.08 -17.69
N ALA A 238 -20.08 3.29 -16.57
CA ALA A 238 -20.89 4.50 -16.34
C ALA A 238 -20.04 5.77 -16.33
N GLY A 239 -18.76 5.66 -15.95
CA GLY A 239 -17.76 6.73 -15.98
C GLY A 239 -17.08 6.91 -17.37
N GLY A 240 -17.50 6.15 -18.39
CA GLY A 240 -17.04 6.28 -19.77
C GLY A 240 -15.84 5.39 -20.15
N LEU A 241 -15.45 4.42 -19.33
CA LEU A 241 -14.44 3.41 -19.65
C LEU A 241 -15.16 2.10 -20.02
N THR A 242 -15.26 1.82 -21.31
CA THR A 242 -16.10 0.74 -21.84
C THR A 242 -15.34 -0.55 -22.10
N THR A 243 -14.02 -0.48 -22.24
CA THR A 243 -13.15 -1.65 -22.45
C THR A 243 -11.99 -1.70 -21.47
N ILE A 244 -11.38 -2.87 -21.33
CA ILE A 244 -10.20 -3.05 -20.48
C ILE A 244 -8.99 -2.29 -21.01
N GLU A 245 -8.83 -2.19 -22.33
CA GLU A 245 -7.75 -1.45 -22.98
C GLU A 245 -7.84 0.05 -22.70
N GLU A 246 -9.03 0.65 -22.78
CA GLU A 246 -9.24 2.05 -22.40
C GLU A 246 -8.85 2.28 -20.93
N LYS A 247 -9.24 1.36 -20.06
CA LYS A 247 -8.88 1.41 -18.65
C LYS A 247 -7.36 1.27 -18.46
N ALA A 248 -6.71 0.31 -19.12
CA ALA A 248 -5.28 0.06 -19.05
C ALA A 248 -4.44 1.24 -19.57
N LEU A 249 -4.82 1.84 -20.70
CA LEU A 249 -4.17 3.03 -21.25
C LEU A 249 -4.26 4.24 -20.29
N GLY A 250 -5.39 4.39 -19.63
CA GLY A 250 -5.57 5.39 -18.56
C GLY A 250 -4.76 5.06 -17.32
N ASN A 251 -4.71 3.78 -16.95
CA ASN A 251 -4.00 3.28 -15.77
C ASN A 251 -2.48 3.52 -15.89
N MET A 252 -1.87 3.21 -17.04
CA MET A 252 -0.44 3.39 -17.23
C MET A 252 0.03 4.86 -17.14
N GLN A 253 -0.86 5.85 -17.22
CA GLN A 253 -0.46 7.26 -17.09
C GLN A 253 0.12 7.60 -15.71
N LYS A 254 -0.22 6.82 -14.66
CA LYS A 254 0.27 7.05 -13.30
C LYS A 254 1.75 6.69 -13.08
N ILE A 255 2.38 5.97 -14.01
CA ILE A 255 3.80 5.61 -13.91
C ILE A 255 4.76 6.66 -14.51
N GLY A 256 4.23 7.81 -14.91
CA GLY A 256 5.01 8.88 -15.53
C GLY A 256 5.38 8.59 -16.99
N LYS A 257 6.15 9.49 -17.59
CA LYS A 257 6.57 9.37 -19.00
C LYS A 257 8.07 9.09 -19.16
N ARG A 258 8.88 9.46 -18.19
CA ARG A 258 10.35 9.45 -18.26
C ARG A 258 10.98 8.30 -17.46
N SER A 259 10.38 7.96 -16.32
CA SER A 259 10.90 6.95 -15.41
C SER A 259 10.93 5.56 -16.06
N LYS A 260 12.08 4.90 -16.01
CA LYS A 260 12.21 3.50 -16.40
C LYS A 260 11.83 2.59 -15.24
N ILE A 261 11.22 1.45 -15.53
CA ILE A 261 10.89 0.45 -14.53
C ILE A 261 12.14 -0.41 -14.31
N VAL A 262 12.69 -0.37 -13.07
CA VAL A 262 13.99 -0.95 -12.75
C VAL A 262 13.91 -2.35 -12.13
N GLY A 263 12.72 -2.84 -11.84
CA GLY A 263 12.56 -4.18 -11.29
C GLY A 263 11.12 -4.66 -11.23
N VAL A 264 10.99 -5.96 -10.99
CA VAL A 264 9.74 -6.70 -10.88
C VAL A 264 9.73 -7.43 -9.54
N LEU A 265 8.68 -7.25 -8.77
CA LEU A 265 8.49 -7.79 -7.42
C LEU A 265 7.33 -8.80 -7.38
N GLU A 266 7.51 -9.86 -6.61
CA GLU A 266 6.42 -10.70 -6.17
C GLU A 266 5.54 -9.92 -5.15
N PRO A 267 4.30 -10.35 -4.88
CA PRO A 267 3.41 -9.70 -3.91
C PRO A 267 4.09 -9.51 -2.54
N ALA A 268 4.01 -8.30 -1.98
CA ALA A 268 4.63 -7.91 -0.70
C ALA A 268 6.18 -8.01 -0.65
N GLU A 269 6.85 -8.21 -1.76
CA GLU A 269 8.32 -8.20 -1.81
C GLU A 269 8.84 -6.75 -1.77
N ALA A 270 9.90 -6.53 -0.99
CA ALA A 270 10.51 -5.21 -0.85
C ALA A 270 11.48 -4.92 -2.01
N PRO A 271 11.49 -3.69 -2.55
CA PRO A 271 12.52 -3.24 -3.50
C PRO A 271 13.94 -3.37 -2.94
N THR A 272 14.88 -3.72 -3.80
CA THR A 272 16.31 -3.82 -3.45
C THR A 272 17.12 -2.57 -3.81
N GLY A 273 16.48 -1.55 -4.38
CA GLY A 273 17.14 -0.30 -4.79
C GLY A 273 16.14 0.82 -5.09
N LYS A 274 16.70 1.98 -5.48
CA LYS A 274 15.91 3.16 -5.84
C LYS A 274 15.32 3.03 -7.24
N GLY A 275 14.32 3.85 -7.56
CA GLY A 275 13.66 3.93 -8.86
C GLY A 275 12.24 3.39 -8.86
N LEU A 276 11.67 3.22 -10.05
CA LEU A 276 10.29 2.75 -10.25
C LEU A 276 10.22 1.23 -10.37
N TRP A 277 9.44 0.58 -9.50
CA TRP A 277 9.26 -0.87 -9.42
C TRP A 277 7.83 -1.27 -9.78
N PHE A 278 7.68 -2.41 -10.42
CA PHE A 278 6.40 -3.08 -10.60
C PHE A 278 6.25 -4.20 -9.58
N MET A 279 5.08 -4.32 -8.94
CA MET A 279 4.71 -5.45 -8.07
C MET A 279 3.53 -6.20 -8.65
N ASP A 280 3.66 -7.52 -8.77
CA ASP A 280 2.53 -8.38 -9.11
C ASP A 280 1.44 -8.28 -8.02
N SER A 281 0.23 -7.88 -8.42
CA SER A 281 -0.88 -7.70 -7.50
C SER A 281 -2.22 -7.74 -8.21
N SER A 282 -3.26 -8.09 -7.47
CA SER A 282 -4.63 -7.92 -7.94
C SER A 282 -4.99 -6.44 -8.07
N SER A 283 -6.11 -6.17 -8.74
CA SER A 283 -6.70 -4.82 -8.83
C SER A 283 -7.57 -4.46 -7.63
N ALA A 284 -7.75 -5.37 -6.67
CA ALA A 284 -8.49 -5.10 -5.43
C ALA A 284 -7.74 -4.08 -4.57
N ALA A 285 -8.38 -2.94 -4.30
CA ALA A 285 -7.70 -1.80 -3.67
C ALA A 285 -7.10 -2.14 -2.32
N ALA A 286 -7.86 -2.81 -1.45
CA ALA A 286 -7.40 -3.16 -0.11
C ALA A 286 -6.23 -4.17 -0.13
N GLU A 287 -6.22 -5.11 -1.08
CA GLU A 287 -5.11 -6.05 -1.24
C GLU A 287 -3.83 -5.33 -1.68
N MET A 288 -3.88 -4.56 -2.78
CA MET A 288 -2.70 -3.88 -3.32
C MET A 288 -2.09 -2.88 -2.32
N VAL A 289 -2.92 -2.10 -1.61
CA VAL A 289 -2.44 -1.15 -0.59
C VAL A 289 -1.80 -1.89 0.59
N THR A 290 -2.37 -3.03 1.01
CA THR A 290 -1.78 -3.88 2.07
C THR A 290 -0.45 -4.49 1.62
N LEU A 291 -0.35 -4.99 0.37
CA LEU A 291 0.90 -5.51 -0.19
C LEU A 291 1.99 -4.43 -0.28
N ALA A 292 1.62 -3.20 -0.67
CA ALA A 292 2.55 -2.07 -0.68
C ALA A 292 3.03 -1.71 0.74
N ALA A 293 2.12 -1.69 1.73
CA ALA A 293 2.47 -1.49 3.13
C ALA A 293 3.44 -2.57 3.62
N ALA A 294 3.16 -3.84 3.32
CA ALA A 294 4.02 -4.98 3.67
C ALA A 294 5.39 -4.92 2.98
N ALA A 295 5.47 -4.44 1.74
CA ALA A 295 6.73 -4.21 1.03
C ALA A 295 7.57 -3.05 1.61
N GLY A 296 7.03 -2.30 2.58
CA GLY A 296 7.74 -1.22 3.28
C GLY A 296 7.53 0.18 2.71
N PHE A 297 6.52 0.40 1.87
CA PHE A 297 6.13 1.73 1.41
C PHE A 297 5.48 2.52 2.54
N VAL A 298 5.70 3.83 2.58
CA VAL A 298 5.32 4.67 3.73
C VAL A 298 4.26 5.72 3.40
N VAL A 299 4.00 5.98 2.13
CA VAL A 299 2.91 6.84 1.62
C VAL A 299 2.39 6.30 0.30
N HIS A 300 1.07 6.45 0.07
CA HIS A 300 0.39 5.93 -1.11
C HIS A 300 -0.42 7.01 -1.82
N PHE A 301 -0.28 7.13 -3.14
CA PHE A 301 -1.14 7.96 -3.98
C PHE A 301 -2.28 7.12 -4.56
N PHE A 302 -3.50 7.59 -4.36
CA PHE A 302 -4.69 6.90 -4.82
C PHE A 302 -5.54 7.80 -5.74
N PRO A 303 -5.20 7.87 -7.05
CA PRO A 303 -6.04 8.58 -8.01
C PRO A 303 -7.39 7.86 -8.19
N THR A 304 -8.47 8.62 -8.24
CA THR A 304 -9.84 8.11 -8.41
C THR A 304 -10.66 9.04 -9.30
N GLY A 305 -11.55 8.46 -10.10
CA GLY A 305 -12.51 9.21 -10.90
C GLY A 305 -13.79 9.47 -10.12
N GLN A 306 -14.45 8.41 -9.66
CA GLN A 306 -15.76 8.49 -9.04
C GLN A 306 -15.74 8.61 -7.50
N GLY A 307 -14.54 8.60 -6.92
CA GLY A 307 -14.31 8.59 -5.47
C GLY A 307 -14.16 7.18 -4.92
N ASN A 308 -13.37 7.05 -3.88
CA ASN A 308 -13.12 5.79 -3.19
C ASN A 308 -12.87 6.07 -1.71
N VAL A 309 -13.24 5.12 -0.85
CA VAL A 309 -13.11 5.27 0.62
C VAL A 309 -11.89 4.55 1.20
N ILE A 310 -11.12 3.85 0.37
CA ILE A 310 -10.00 3.01 0.82
C ILE A 310 -9.01 3.78 1.70
N GLY A 311 -8.57 3.17 2.78
CA GLY A 311 -7.45 3.54 3.61
C GLY A 311 -6.54 2.35 3.88
N ASN A 312 -5.64 2.49 4.82
CA ASN A 312 -4.83 1.40 5.37
C ASN A 312 -4.35 1.80 6.76
N PRO A 313 -4.27 0.88 7.73
CA PRO A 313 -3.94 1.23 9.12
C PRO A 313 -2.53 1.77 9.32
N ILE A 314 -1.57 1.40 8.47
CA ILE A 314 -0.16 1.77 8.62
C ILE A 314 0.44 2.55 7.44
N LEU A 315 -0.30 2.63 6.32
CA LEU A 315 0.14 3.32 5.10
C LEU A 315 -0.82 4.48 4.79
N PRO A 316 -0.45 5.74 5.04
CA PRO A 316 -1.27 6.90 4.67
C PRO A 316 -1.61 6.91 3.19
N VAL A 317 -2.90 7.03 2.85
CA VAL A 317 -3.43 7.03 1.49
C VAL A 317 -3.91 8.43 1.13
N ILE A 318 -3.19 9.11 0.24
CA ILE A 318 -3.55 10.43 -0.30
C ILE A 318 -4.44 10.22 -1.53
N LYS A 319 -5.71 10.59 -1.43
CA LYS A 319 -6.66 10.49 -2.54
C LYS A 319 -6.70 11.76 -3.36
N LEU A 320 -6.74 11.59 -4.68
CA LEU A 320 -6.83 12.70 -5.62
C LEU A 320 -7.84 12.40 -6.73
N SER A 321 -8.57 13.42 -7.17
CA SER A 321 -9.54 13.29 -8.26
C SER A 321 -9.53 14.49 -9.18
N ALA A 322 -9.68 14.24 -10.49
CA ALA A 322 -9.87 15.26 -11.51
C ALA A 322 -11.34 15.41 -11.92
N ASN A 323 -12.25 14.60 -11.35
CA ASN A 323 -13.68 14.69 -11.61
C ASN A 323 -14.32 15.79 -10.76
N PRO A 324 -14.81 16.89 -11.36
CA PRO A 324 -15.41 18.01 -10.60
C PRO A 324 -16.64 17.60 -9.79
N ARG A 325 -17.38 16.56 -10.23
CA ARG A 325 -18.52 16.03 -9.49
C ARG A 325 -18.04 15.34 -8.21
N THR A 326 -17.08 14.44 -8.33
CA THR A 326 -16.50 13.70 -7.19
C THR A 326 -15.90 14.64 -6.16
N VAL A 327 -15.14 15.63 -6.60
CA VAL A 327 -14.55 16.66 -5.72
C VAL A 327 -15.63 17.40 -4.92
N ARG A 328 -16.82 17.65 -5.51
CA ARG A 328 -17.92 18.30 -4.78
C ARG A 328 -18.69 17.36 -3.87
N THR A 329 -18.97 16.13 -4.33
CA THR A 329 -19.89 15.21 -3.63
C THR A 329 -19.19 14.28 -2.64
N MET A 330 -17.90 14.11 -2.75
CA MET A 330 -17.05 13.28 -1.87
C MET A 330 -15.83 14.05 -1.37
N ASN A 331 -16.00 15.36 -1.12
CA ASN A 331 -14.92 16.25 -0.73
C ASN A 331 -14.19 15.80 0.55
N GLU A 332 -14.92 15.15 1.47
CA GLU A 332 -14.36 14.60 2.71
C GLU A 332 -13.34 13.47 2.47
N HIS A 333 -13.40 12.81 1.30
CA HIS A 333 -12.49 11.73 0.93
C HIS A 333 -11.30 12.18 0.09
N ILE A 334 -11.37 13.37 -0.52
CA ILE A 334 -10.36 13.83 -1.48
C ILE A 334 -9.36 14.76 -0.80
N ASP A 335 -8.08 14.40 -0.85
CA ASP A 335 -6.98 15.20 -0.32
C ASP A 335 -6.47 16.24 -1.33
N VAL A 336 -6.52 15.94 -2.63
CA VAL A 336 -6.05 16.81 -3.72
C VAL A 336 -7.09 16.92 -4.83
N ASP A 337 -7.56 18.13 -5.08
CA ASP A 337 -8.44 18.47 -6.20
C ASP A 337 -7.59 18.70 -7.46
N CYS A 338 -7.69 17.79 -8.43
CA CYS A 338 -7.04 17.88 -9.73
C CYS A 338 -7.97 18.40 -10.84
N SER A 339 -9.20 18.79 -10.54
CA SER A 339 -10.19 19.20 -11.55
C SER A 339 -9.75 20.43 -12.36
N GLY A 340 -8.94 21.31 -11.77
CA GLY A 340 -8.36 22.48 -12.42
C GLY A 340 -7.48 22.14 -13.64
N LEU A 341 -6.89 20.93 -13.68
CA LEU A 341 -6.11 20.48 -14.84
C LEU A 341 -7.02 20.33 -16.07
N LEU A 342 -8.15 19.65 -15.94
CA LEU A 342 -9.10 19.44 -17.05
C LEU A 342 -9.83 20.73 -17.43
N GLN A 343 -9.97 21.66 -16.50
CA GLN A 343 -10.54 22.99 -16.72
C GLN A 343 -9.50 23.97 -17.30
N ARG A 344 -8.26 23.55 -17.56
CA ARG A 344 -7.14 24.37 -18.06
C ARG A 344 -6.78 25.57 -17.17
N GLN A 345 -7.04 25.46 -15.87
CA GLN A 345 -6.67 26.49 -14.87
C GLN A 345 -5.21 26.35 -14.42
N VAL A 346 -4.71 25.12 -14.45
CA VAL A 346 -3.32 24.75 -14.14
C VAL A 346 -2.81 23.78 -15.19
N ASN A 347 -1.50 23.73 -15.39
CA ASN A 347 -0.87 22.72 -16.23
C ASN A 347 -0.48 21.48 -15.43
N LEU A 348 -0.08 20.42 -16.12
CA LEU A 348 0.24 19.13 -15.50
C LEU A 348 1.43 19.24 -14.53
N ASP A 349 2.42 20.07 -14.85
CA ASP A 349 3.60 20.23 -14.00
C ASP A 349 3.26 20.91 -12.67
N GLN A 350 2.42 21.95 -12.73
CA GLN A 350 1.88 22.62 -11.53
C GLN A 350 1.01 21.68 -10.69
N MET A 351 0.19 20.85 -11.33
CA MET A 351 -0.66 19.87 -10.62
C MET A 351 0.19 18.79 -9.93
N GLY A 352 1.25 18.32 -10.58
CA GLY A 352 2.22 17.40 -9.97
C GLY A 352 2.90 18.03 -8.73
N ASP A 353 3.26 19.33 -8.80
CA ASP A 353 3.82 20.04 -7.65
C ASP A 353 2.84 20.15 -6.48
N LEU A 354 1.56 20.40 -6.73
CA LEU A 354 0.52 20.41 -5.69
C LEU A 354 0.37 19.04 -5.02
N LEU A 355 0.45 17.94 -5.78
CA LEU A 355 0.44 16.59 -5.20
C LEU A 355 1.68 16.34 -4.33
N LEU A 356 2.87 16.75 -4.77
CA LEU A 356 4.10 16.63 -3.99
C LEU A 356 4.06 17.50 -2.72
N GLU A 357 3.49 18.69 -2.79
CA GLU A 357 3.28 19.53 -1.61
C GLU A 357 2.36 18.83 -0.59
N MET A 358 1.24 18.24 -1.03
CA MET A 358 0.36 17.46 -0.15
C MET A 358 1.09 16.27 0.44
N MET A 359 1.92 15.57 -0.34
CA MET A 359 2.75 14.47 0.14
C MET A 359 3.68 14.94 1.27
N LEU A 360 4.40 16.05 1.07
CA LEU A 360 5.30 16.58 2.11
C LEU A 360 4.56 17.02 3.37
N ARG A 361 3.38 17.62 3.23
CA ARG A 361 2.50 17.92 4.39
C ARG A 361 2.12 16.66 5.13
N THR A 362 1.79 15.57 4.41
CA THR A 362 1.47 14.27 4.98
C THR A 362 2.69 13.64 5.66
N CYS A 363 3.87 13.72 5.04
CA CYS A 363 5.14 13.28 5.64
C CYS A 363 5.45 14.04 6.94
N ASN A 364 5.14 15.33 6.99
CA ASN A 364 5.32 16.20 8.16
C ASN A 364 4.24 16.03 9.25
N GLY A 365 3.32 15.05 9.08
CA GLY A 365 2.38 14.67 10.13
C GLY A 365 0.92 15.06 9.88
N ARG A 366 0.57 15.70 8.74
CA ARG A 366 -0.82 15.88 8.36
C ARG A 366 -1.46 14.50 8.13
N ASN A 367 -2.58 14.23 8.78
CA ASN A 367 -3.37 13.04 8.48
C ASN A 367 -4.06 13.18 7.11
N THR A 368 -4.13 12.09 6.37
CA THR A 368 -4.94 12.01 5.14
C THR A 368 -6.43 11.95 5.49
N SER A 369 -7.29 12.24 4.53
CA SER A 369 -8.75 12.09 4.69
C SER A 369 -9.13 10.67 5.14
N ALA A 370 -8.49 9.65 4.57
CA ALA A 370 -8.72 8.26 4.98
C ALA A 370 -8.37 8.01 6.46
N GLU A 371 -7.25 8.54 6.94
CA GLU A 371 -6.85 8.41 8.36
C GLU A 371 -7.84 9.11 9.29
N VAL A 372 -8.27 10.34 8.94
CA VAL A 372 -9.23 11.12 9.75
C VAL A 372 -10.60 10.44 9.81
N LEU A 373 -11.05 9.86 8.71
CA LEU A 373 -12.32 9.12 8.63
C LEU A 373 -12.24 7.70 9.21
N GLY A 374 -11.05 7.25 9.59
CA GLY A 374 -10.85 5.95 10.23
C GLY A 374 -10.90 4.76 9.30
N HIS A 375 -10.65 4.96 8.00
CA HIS A 375 -10.56 3.88 7.01
C HIS A 375 -9.26 3.09 7.23
N ARG A 376 -9.40 1.78 7.53
CA ARG A 376 -8.30 0.92 7.99
C ARG A 376 -8.38 -0.46 7.35
N GLU A 377 -8.60 -0.51 6.04
CA GLU A 377 -8.69 -1.76 5.31
C GLU A 377 -7.32 -2.46 5.30
N PHE A 378 -7.29 -3.64 5.92
CA PHE A 378 -6.12 -4.52 5.96
C PHE A 378 -6.54 -5.90 5.47
N VAL A 379 -6.25 -6.18 4.20
CA VAL A 379 -6.72 -7.39 3.50
C VAL A 379 -5.53 -8.19 2.99
N LEU A 380 -5.42 -9.42 3.48
CA LEU A 380 -4.40 -10.35 3.01
C LEU A 380 -4.85 -11.01 1.72
N THR A 381 -3.97 -11.03 0.71
CA THR A 381 -4.19 -11.79 -0.51
C THR A 381 -4.05 -13.28 -0.24
N LYS A 382 -5.01 -14.07 -0.74
CA LYS A 382 -5.01 -15.53 -0.68
C LYS A 382 -5.08 -16.13 -2.08
N LEU A 383 -4.20 -17.09 -2.37
CA LEU A 383 -4.03 -17.66 -3.70
C LEU A 383 -4.86 -18.95 -3.89
N TYR A 384 -5.04 -19.74 -2.81
CA TYR A 384 -5.64 -21.08 -2.87
C TYR A 384 -6.64 -21.29 -1.73
N PRO A 385 -7.60 -22.26 -1.86
CA PRO A 385 -8.36 -22.76 -0.72
C PRO A 385 -7.43 -23.30 0.37
N SER A 386 -7.88 -23.26 1.62
CA SER A 386 -7.16 -23.88 2.74
C SER A 386 -7.15 -25.40 2.62
N ALA A 387 -6.12 -26.07 3.15
CA ALA A 387 -6.02 -27.52 3.22
C ALA A 387 -6.98 -28.12 4.26
#